data_fa60787ee0b35188291a207462ced373
#
_entry.id   fa60787ee0b35188291a207462ced373
#
_cell.length_a   1.000
_cell.length_b   1.000
_cell.length_c   1.000
_cell.angle_alpha   90.00
_cell.angle_beta   90.00
_cell.angle_gamma   90.00
#
_symmetry.space_group_name_H-M   'P 1'
#
loop_
_entity.id
_entity.type
_entity.pdbx_description
1 polymer ?
#
loop_
_entity_poly.entity_id
_entity_poly.type
_entity_poly.pdbx_seq_one_letter_code
_entity_poly.pdbx_strand_id
1 'polypeptide(L)'
;MINRDYKGFNSKKPLFARKKNRRKGAIITISALSVIFAAVSYLAMTPGEESSTQENNKQQELLTLQLSSDDTQSSSQPANLDMASSQSELSEGALEPAKELPAESKANDSMNSQQASAELSEATDAIKNFVKKTTKPRFEWQTIEVAKGESLARIFKKLGFSSKDLHYMMQADDKVDILKKIRPGHTLEFAANDEKEFHSMRYPFNSSDTLVITKIADKEFHVSLDVKPIEFKQRFATATITSSFYNAGKQAGLPDGVIMELAGVFEYDIDFALEIRKNDSFSVLYEEKYIDGKKVGYGNILSAEFNNMGEHYAAVRYTDTNGRTAYYTPEGKALRKSFLRAPLQFNYVSSNFNPKRFHPIQKRVKPHRGTDYRAPIGTPVRAAGDGRVTKSSYNRFNGNYVFIQHGGNIETKYLHFSKRAVKAGQRVKQGQIIGYVGSTGMSQAPHLHYEFVVNGVHRNPRRVKLPHAAPVPKAEMARFQEHSKPLMSQLETERTTYFARLNEQEASGTASNSKLQK
;
A
#
# COMPACT_ATOMS: atom_id res chain seq x y z
N MET A 1 -34.91 59.24 -10.89
CA MET A 1 -34.63 60.57 -10.33
C MET A 1 -33.42 60.46 -9.42
N ILE A 2 -32.33 61.12 -9.84
CA ILE A 2 -31.32 61.84 -9.07
C ILE A 2 -30.45 60.97 -8.15
N ASN A 3 -29.26 60.58 -8.57
CA ASN A 3 -27.97 61.28 -8.82
C ASN A 3 -27.34 61.93 -7.56
N ARG A 4 -26.12 61.45 -7.28
CA ARG A 4 -24.85 62.20 -7.07
C ARG A 4 -24.02 61.53 -5.98
N ASP A 5 -22.89 60.96 -6.35
CA ASP A 5 -21.53 61.51 -6.60
C ASP A 5 -20.93 62.18 -5.34
N TYR A 6 -19.74 61.72 -4.87
CA TYR A 6 -18.45 62.29 -5.18
C TYR A 6 -17.34 61.79 -4.22
N LYS A 7 -16.20 61.36 -4.83
CA LYS A 7 -14.80 61.58 -4.50
C LYS A 7 -14.31 61.30 -3.06
N GLY A 8 -13.32 60.52 -2.83
CA GLY A 8 -11.96 60.50 -3.32
C GLY A 8 -11.03 61.32 -2.46
N PHE A 9 -10.07 60.69 -1.81
CA PHE A 9 -8.73 61.29 -1.65
C PHE A 9 -7.68 60.25 -1.24
N ASN A 10 -6.63 60.30 -1.93
CA ASN A 10 -5.32 59.68 -1.82
C ASN A 10 -4.57 60.13 -0.56
N SER A 11 -3.73 59.30 0.10
CA SER A 11 -2.27 59.45 0.02
C SER A 11 -1.52 58.78 1.19
N LYS A 12 -0.43 58.13 0.77
CA LYS A 12 0.88 58.02 1.40
C LYS A 12 1.15 56.96 2.47
N LYS A 13 1.96 56.01 2.02
CA LYS A 13 2.97 55.33 2.84
C LYS A 13 3.98 56.33 3.40
N PRO A 14 4.66 55.98 4.51
CA PRO A 14 6.09 55.86 4.37
C PRO A 14 6.71 54.57 4.91
N LEU A 15 7.85 54.31 4.29
CA LEU A 15 8.89 53.36 4.55
C LEU A 15 9.65 53.64 5.87
N PHE A 16 10.46 52.60 6.24
CA PHE A 16 11.53 52.54 7.26
C PHE A 16 11.02 52.23 8.69
N ALA A 17 11.65 51.27 9.41
CA ALA A 17 13.05 50.88 9.55
C ALA A 17 13.21 49.46 10.14
N ARG A 18 14.21 48.83 9.65
CA ARG A 18 14.91 47.64 10.15
C ARG A 18 15.45 47.85 11.56
N LYS A 19 15.15 46.93 12.52
CA LYS A 19 16.02 46.76 13.71
C LYS A 19 16.30 45.28 14.00
N LYS A 20 17.56 44.97 13.79
CA LYS A 20 18.28 43.74 14.16
C LYS A 20 18.41 43.72 15.69
N ASN A 21 18.03 42.64 16.34
CA ASN A 21 18.72 42.31 17.59
C ASN A 21 18.91 40.79 17.76
N ARG A 22 20.12 40.50 18.11
CA ARG A 22 20.79 39.20 18.21
C ARG A 22 20.51 38.54 19.56
N ARG A 23 20.47 37.18 19.48
CA ARG A 23 20.99 36.19 20.47
C ARG A 23 20.50 36.27 21.92
N LYS A 24 19.80 35.18 22.32
CA LYS A 24 20.15 34.27 23.43
C LYS A 24 19.01 33.28 23.63
N GLY A 25 19.33 31.97 23.75
CA GLY A 25 18.37 30.95 24.20
C GLY A 25 18.42 29.66 23.38
N ALA A 26 19.60 29.11 23.12
CA ALA A 26 19.76 27.67 22.91
C ALA A 26 20.22 27.06 24.26
N ILE A 27 19.69 25.94 24.58
CA ILE A 27 19.91 25.03 25.72
C ILE A 27 18.62 24.88 26.53
N ILE A 28 17.87 23.84 26.25
CA ILE A 28 17.08 22.94 27.09
C ILE A 28 16.13 22.16 26.14
N THR A 29 16.63 21.10 25.50
CA THR A 29 15.83 19.98 24.94
C THR A 29 16.71 18.74 24.69
N ILE A 30 17.58 18.39 25.64
CA ILE A 30 18.34 17.12 25.63
C ILE A 30 18.25 16.48 27.03
N SER A 31 17.05 16.21 27.52
CA SER A 31 16.93 15.40 28.75
C SER A 31 15.67 14.53 28.81
N ALA A 32 14.82 14.53 27.81
CA ALA A 32 13.63 13.65 27.79
C ALA A 32 13.79 12.38 26.95
N LEU A 33 14.77 12.29 26.06
CA LEU A 33 15.01 11.06 25.26
C LEU A 33 15.97 10.07 25.94
N SER A 34 16.80 10.51 26.88
CA SER A 34 17.75 9.64 27.59
C SER A 34 17.11 8.82 28.71
N VAL A 35 15.97 9.23 29.25
CA VAL A 35 15.26 8.49 30.31
C VAL A 35 14.44 7.32 29.75
N ILE A 36 13.94 7.44 28.50
CA ILE A 36 13.19 6.35 27.85
C ILE A 36 14.12 5.24 27.37
N PHE A 37 15.36 5.57 26.99
CA PHE A 37 16.34 4.55 26.58
C PHE A 37 16.93 3.78 27.78
N ALA A 38 17.03 4.39 28.95
CA ALA A 38 17.49 3.74 30.18
C ALA A 38 16.42 2.80 30.77
N ALA A 39 15.13 3.11 30.64
CA ALA A 39 14.04 2.24 31.11
C ALA A 39 13.86 0.98 30.24
N VAL A 40 14.10 1.07 28.92
CA VAL A 40 14.06 -0.09 28.02
C VAL A 40 15.28 -1.00 28.21
N SER A 41 16.44 -0.44 28.58
CA SER A 41 17.66 -1.23 28.84
C SER A 41 17.66 -1.89 30.22
N TYR A 42 16.89 -1.38 31.18
CA TYR A 42 16.79 -1.96 32.52
C TYR A 42 15.80 -3.15 32.57
N LEU A 43 14.81 -3.18 31.72
CA LEU A 43 13.90 -4.34 31.58
C LEU A 43 14.50 -5.52 30.79
N ALA A 44 15.64 -5.30 30.12
CA ALA A 44 16.36 -6.35 29.39
C ALA A 44 17.47 -7.05 30.20
N MET A 45 17.64 -6.70 31.49
CA MET A 45 18.72 -7.23 32.35
C MET A 45 18.22 -7.97 33.60
N THR A 46 17.01 -8.51 33.62
CA THR A 46 16.59 -9.48 34.64
C THR A 46 16.77 -10.90 34.13
N PRO A 47 17.63 -11.73 34.70
CA PRO A 47 17.77 -13.13 34.33
C PRO A 47 16.63 -13.93 35.00
N GLY A 48 15.74 -14.48 34.18
CA GLY A 48 14.65 -15.31 34.66
C GLY A 48 13.95 -16.06 33.55
N GLU A 49 14.28 -17.34 33.40
CA GLU A 49 13.56 -18.37 32.62
C GLU A 49 13.75 -18.43 31.11
N GLU A 50 14.94 -18.84 30.67
CA GLU A 50 15.16 -19.57 29.43
C GLU A 50 14.76 -21.04 29.61
N SER A 51 13.57 -21.46 29.17
CA SER A 51 13.34 -22.88 28.87
C SER A 51 12.17 -23.22 27.93
N SER A 52 11.51 -22.21 27.30
CA SER A 52 10.39 -22.54 26.39
C SER A 52 10.51 -22.06 24.95
N THR A 53 11.58 -21.30 24.60
CA THR A 53 11.70 -20.68 23.28
C THR A 53 12.46 -21.56 22.26
N GLN A 54 13.25 -22.52 22.71
CA GLN A 54 13.99 -23.39 21.78
C GLN A 54 13.15 -24.56 21.21
N GLU A 55 12.14 -25.06 21.91
CA GLU A 55 11.27 -26.12 21.39
C GLU A 55 10.31 -25.62 20.30
N ASN A 56 9.81 -24.40 20.42
CA ASN A 56 8.92 -23.82 19.41
C ASN A 56 9.61 -23.50 18.08
N ASN A 57 10.90 -23.13 18.09
CA ASN A 57 11.65 -22.88 16.86
C ASN A 57 11.96 -24.18 16.09
N LYS A 58 12.22 -25.27 16.79
CA LYS A 58 12.45 -26.58 16.15
C LYS A 58 11.20 -27.14 15.49
N GLN A 59 10.01 -26.91 16.05
CA GLN A 59 8.75 -27.34 15.47
C GLN A 59 8.37 -26.53 14.22
N GLN A 60 8.68 -25.22 14.19
CA GLN A 60 8.44 -24.40 13.00
C GLN A 60 9.36 -24.76 11.83
N GLU A 61 10.62 -25.10 12.10
CA GLU A 61 11.59 -25.52 11.08
C GLU A 61 11.23 -26.89 10.48
N LEU A 62 10.73 -27.81 11.30
CA LEU A 62 10.21 -29.11 10.84
C LEU A 62 8.93 -29.01 10.01
N LEU A 63 8.04 -28.07 10.35
CA LEU A 63 6.79 -27.84 9.58
C LEU A 63 7.08 -27.23 8.20
N THR A 64 8.09 -26.36 8.10
CA THR A 64 8.50 -25.71 6.85
C THR A 64 9.20 -26.72 5.93
N LEU A 65 9.98 -27.65 6.48
CA LEU A 65 10.66 -28.69 5.71
C LEU A 65 9.72 -29.80 5.20
N GLN A 66 8.62 -30.11 5.93
CA GLN A 66 7.64 -31.10 5.47
C GLN A 66 6.70 -30.59 4.38
N LEU A 67 6.47 -29.27 4.29
CA LEU A 67 5.68 -28.67 3.21
C LEU A 67 6.41 -28.54 1.87
N SER A 68 7.75 -28.70 1.85
CA SER A 68 8.58 -28.61 0.64
C SER A 68 8.96 -29.97 0.03
N SER A 69 8.61 -31.10 0.65
CA SER A 69 9.03 -32.44 0.20
C SER A 69 7.94 -33.30 -0.47
N ASP A 70 6.68 -32.82 -0.61
CA ASP A 70 5.59 -33.64 -1.17
C ASP A 70 5.24 -33.37 -2.65
N ASP A 71 6.09 -32.65 -3.38
CA ASP A 71 5.89 -32.39 -4.82
C ASP A 71 6.84 -33.24 -5.72
N THR A 72 7.03 -34.51 -5.41
CA THR A 72 7.60 -35.47 -6.40
C THR A 72 7.19 -36.89 -6.06
N GLN A 73 6.22 -37.40 -6.77
CA GLN A 73 6.05 -38.75 -7.32
C GLN A 73 4.59 -39.21 -7.34
N SER A 74 3.99 -39.31 -8.48
CA SER A 74 3.34 -40.54 -8.93
C SER A 74 3.08 -40.51 -10.43
N SER A 75 3.80 -41.36 -11.10
CA SER A 75 3.59 -41.82 -12.47
C SER A 75 2.39 -42.78 -12.52
N SER A 76 1.55 -42.66 -13.55
CA SER A 76 1.05 -43.80 -14.31
C SER A 76 0.20 -43.34 -15.50
N GLN A 77 0.63 -43.72 -16.68
CA GLN A 77 -0.12 -43.83 -17.94
C GLN A 77 -1.05 -45.09 -17.89
N PRO A 78 -1.87 -45.44 -18.94
CA PRO A 78 -2.29 -44.70 -20.15
C PRO A 78 -3.79 -44.91 -20.50
N ALA A 79 -4.31 -44.18 -21.49
CA ALA A 79 -5.26 -44.73 -22.47
C ALA A 79 -5.42 -43.80 -23.68
N ASN A 80 -5.22 -44.41 -24.87
CA ASN A 80 -5.41 -43.91 -26.22
C ASN A 80 -6.84 -43.42 -26.49
N LEU A 81 -6.95 -42.46 -27.42
CA LEU A 81 -7.84 -42.59 -28.58
C LEU A 81 -7.55 -41.53 -29.65
N ASP A 82 -7.48 -42.04 -30.85
CA ASP A 82 -7.22 -41.52 -32.19
C ASP A 82 -8.01 -40.25 -32.61
N MET A 83 -7.45 -39.43 -33.49
CA MET A 83 -7.67 -39.35 -34.91
C MET A 83 -7.43 -37.95 -35.52
N ALA A 84 -6.69 -38.00 -36.59
CA ALA A 84 -6.78 -37.30 -37.90
C ALA A 84 -6.12 -35.91 -38.06
N SER A 85 -4.95 -35.98 -38.66
CA SER A 85 -4.51 -35.48 -39.99
C SER A 85 -4.79 -34.00 -40.38
N SER A 86 -3.70 -33.30 -40.65
CA SER A 86 -3.43 -32.76 -41.99
C SER A 86 -1.98 -32.28 -42.11
N GLN A 87 -1.34 -32.84 -43.14
CA GLN A 87 0.00 -32.55 -43.64
C GLN A 87 0.07 -31.16 -44.29
N SER A 88 1.22 -30.50 -44.15
CA SER A 88 1.79 -29.76 -45.29
C SER A 88 3.33 -29.81 -45.16
N GLU A 89 3.90 -30.40 -46.18
CA GLU A 89 5.31 -30.53 -46.50
C GLU A 89 6.03 -29.21 -46.66
N LEU A 90 7.32 -29.14 -46.30
CA LEU A 90 8.34 -28.39 -47.04
C LEU A 90 9.74 -28.94 -46.76
N SER A 91 10.19 -29.66 -47.73
CA SER A 91 11.50 -29.96 -48.33
C SER A 91 12.78 -29.62 -47.59
N GLU A 92 13.55 -30.67 -47.36
CA GLU A 92 15.00 -30.72 -47.15
C GLU A 92 15.76 -30.28 -48.42
N GLY A 93 16.76 -29.43 -48.24
CA GLY A 93 17.77 -29.11 -49.21
C GLY A 93 19.11 -29.68 -48.78
N ALA A 94 19.54 -30.75 -49.43
CA ALA A 94 20.79 -31.46 -49.24
C ALA A 94 22.01 -30.62 -49.61
N LEU A 95 23.09 -30.72 -48.82
CA LEU A 95 24.45 -30.27 -49.14
C LEU A 95 25.27 -31.49 -49.61
N GLU A 96 25.70 -31.48 -50.89
CA GLU A 96 26.71 -32.39 -51.41
C GLU A 96 28.13 -31.84 -51.22
N PRO A 97 29.17 -32.72 -51.18
CA PRO A 97 30.51 -32.36 -50.77
C PRO A 97 31.42 -31.90 -51.91
N ALA A 98 32.43 -31.08 -51.56
CA ALA A 98 33.43 -30.50 -52.44
C ALA A 98 34.43 -31.55 -52.96
N LYS A 99 34.71 -31.51 -54.26
CA LYS A 99 35.73 -32.22 -54.96
C LYS A 99 37.11 -31.53 -54.85
N GLU A 100 38.17 -32.38 -54.77
CA GLU A 100 39.56 -32.05 -54.75
C GLU A 100 40.05 -31.29 -56.02
N LEU A 101 41.02 -30.39 -55.80
CA LEU A 101 41.81 -29.71 -56.83
C LEU A 101 43.14 -30.42 -57.03
N PRO A 102 43.70 -30.52 -58.29
CA PRO A 102 45.06 -31.00 -58.55
C PRO A 102 46.07 -29.84 -58.44
N ALA A 103 47.27 -30.21 -58.05
CA ALA A 103 48.47 -29.40 -57.95
C ALA A 103 49.11 -29.08 -59.27
N GLU A 104 49.97 -28.05 -59.23
CA GLU A 104 51.06 -27.60 -60.11
C GLU A 104 50.76 -26.54 -61.15
N SER A 105 51.34 -25.32 -60.93
CA SER A 105 52.52 -24.91 -61.77
C SER A 105 53.15 -23.61 -61.20
N LYS A 106 54.47 -23.59 -61.21
CA LYS A 106 55.40 -22.49 -60.89
C LYS A 106 55.31 -21.40 -61.93
N ALA A 107 55.26 -20.11 -61.51
CA ALA A 107 56.07 -19.06 -62.16
C ALA A 107 56.00 -17.76 -61.33
N ASN A 108 57.19 -17.25 -61.12
CA ASN A 108 57.57 -15.89 -60.70
C ASN A 108 56.63 -14.79 -61.03
N ASP A 109 56.39 -13.86 -60.01
CA ASP A 109 56.74 -12.47 -60.27
C ASP A 109 56.88 -11.69 -58.94
N SER A 110 57.98 -11.01 -58.81
CA SER A 110 58.30 -10.04 -57.81
C SER A 110 57.47 -8.75 -58.08
N MET A 111 56.38 -8.56 -57.38
CA MET A 111 55.62 -7.30 -57.39
C MET A 111 55.45 -6.74 -55.99
N ASN A 112 56.17 -5.68 -55.79
CA ASN A 112 56.05 -4.52 -54.95
C ASN A 112 55.36 -4.70 -53.57
N SER A 113 56.21 -4.96 -52.55
CA SER A 113 55.82 -5.02 -51.13
C SER A 113 55.15 -3.74 -50.55
N GLN A 114 55.15 -2.62 -51.26
CA GLN A 114 54.54 -1.37 -50.87
C GLN A 114 53.05 -1.28 -51.22
N GLN A 115 52.60 -1.92 -52.31
CA GLN A 115 51.18 -1.96 -52.67
C GLN A 115 50.39 -2.96 -51.79
N ALA A 116 50.97 -4.10 -51.48
CA ALA A 116 50.34 -5.07 -50.59
C ALA A 116 50.19 -4.58 -49.15
N SER A 117 51.09 -3.74 -48.66
CA SER A 117 50.98 -3.13 -47.35
C SER A 117 49.95 -1.99 -47.30
N ALA A 118 49.71 -1.26 -48.39
CA ALA A 118 48.66 -0.23 -48.48
C ALA A 118 47.25 -0.89 -48.54
N GLU A 119 47.07 -1.93 -49.35
CA GLU A 119 45.79 -2.64 -49.43
C GLU A 119 45.45 -3.37 -48.11
N LEU A 120 46.44 -3.92 -47.38
CA LEU A 120 46.26 -4.50 -46.07
C LEU A 120 45.87 -3.48 -45.00
N SER A 121 46.45 -2.26 -45.13
CA SER A 121 46.10 -1.11 -44.26
C SER A 121 44.64 -0.65 -44.48
N GLU A 122 44.25 -0.46 -45.76
CA GLU A 122 42.87 -0.08 -46.09
C GLU A 122 41.84 -1.15 -45.71
N ALA A 123 42.17 -2.44 -45.93
CA ALA A 123 41.33 -3.53 -45.50
C ALA A 123 41.19 -3.61 -43.96
N THR A 124 42.29 -3.35 -43.25
CA THR A 124 42.27 -3.32 -41.77
C THR A 124 41.46 -2.16 -41.24
N ASP A 125 41.52 -0.98 -41.86
CA ASP A 125 40.74 0.17 -41.48
C ASP A 125 39.25 0.04 -41.89
N ALA A 126 38.97 -0.60 -43.02
CA ALA A 126 37.62 -0.99 -43.41
C ALA A 126 36.99 -1.99 -42.43
N ILE A 127 37.76 -3.01 -41.99
CA ILE A 127 37.34 -3.97 -40.96
C ILE A 127 37.14 -3.29 -39.61
N LYS A 128 38.03 -2.39 -39.19
CA LYS A 128 37.87 -1.60 -37.97
C LYS A 128 36.62 -0.73 -38.03
N ASN A 129 36.35 -0.07 -39.15
CA ASN A 129 35.17 0.74 -39.36
C ASN A 129 33.88 -0.11 -39.44
N PHE A 130 33.93 -1.30 -40.02
CA PHE A 130 32.82 -2.25 -40.05
C PHE A 130 32.56 -2.83 -38.66
N VAL A 131 33.57 -3.21 -37.89
CA VAL A 131 33.46 -3.67 -36.50
C VAL A 131 32.95 -2.54 -35.61
N LYS A 132 33.40 -1.28 -35.80
CA LYS A 132 32.88 -0.11 -35.07
C LYS A 132 31.43 0.20 -35.41
N LYS A 133 30.94 -0.17 -36.60
CA LYS A 133 29.57 0.04 -37.05
C LYS A 133 28.62 -1.11 -36.66
N THR A 134 29.18 -2.32 -36.36
CA THR A 134 28.40 -3.51 -36.00
C THR A 134 28.43 -3.87 -34.51
N THR A 135 29.38 -3.35 -33.74
CA THR A 135 29.34 -3.48 -32.28
C THR A 135 28.27 -2.57 -31.73
N LYS A 136 27.21 -3.15 -31.16
CA LYS A 136 26.26 -2.39 -30.34
C LYS A 136 27.05 -1.64 -29.27
N PRO A 137 26.84 -0.32 -29.11
CA PRO A 137 27.56 0.47 -28.11
C PRO A 137 27.41 -0.20 -26.74
N ARG A 138 28.54 -0.51 -26.12
CA ARG A 138 28.58 -1.13 -24.80
C ARG A 138 28.45 -0.02 -23.78
N PHE A 139 27.23 0.19 -23.27
CA PHE A 139 26.97 1.17 -22.24
C PHE A 139 27.40 0.63 -20.87
N GLU A 140 28.17 1.40 -20.13
CA GLU A 140 28.48 1.12 -18.74
C GLU A 140 27.39 1.70 -17.84
N TRP A 141 26.71 0.81 -17.11
CA TRP A 141 25.70 1.19 -16.16
C TRP A 141 26.31 1.50 -14.79
N GLN A 142 26.01 2.67 -14.24
CA GLN A 142 26.40 3.08 -12.90
C GLN A 142 25.17 3.16 -12.02
N THR A 143 25.21 2.52 -10.87
CA THR A 143 24.16 2.52 -9.88
C THR A 143 24.44 3.59 -8.81
N ILE A 144 23.49 4.47 -8.58
CA ILE A 144 23.58 5.57 -7.61
C ILE A 144 22.44 5.44 -6.61
N GLU A 145 22.76 5.35 -5.32
CA GLU A 145 21.79 5.49 -4.25
C GLU A 145 21.62 6.98 -3.89
N VAL A 146 20.37 7.43 -3.84
CA VAL A 146 20.03 8.82 -3.51
C VAL A 146 20.32 9.10 -2.04
N ALA A 147 21.27 10.00 -1.76
CA ALA A 147 21.62 10.39 -0.40
C ALA A 147 20.65 11.44 0.18
N LYS A 148 20.71 11.63 1.51
CA LYS A 148 19.87 12.62 2.21
C LYS A 148 20.15 14.04 1.71
N GLY A 149 19.13 14.74 1.18
CA GLY A 149 19.23 16.08 0.62
C GLY A 149 19.81 16.14 -0.79
N GLU A 150 20.01 15.01 -1.44
CA GLU A 150 20.43 14.92 -2.83
C GLU A 150 19.23 15.09 -3.77
N SER A 151 19.46 15.71 -4.91
CA SER A 151 18.46 15.89 -5.96
C SER A 151 18.99 15.36 -7.28
N LEU A 152 18.11 15.05 -8.22
CA LEU A 152 18.51 14.55 -9.54
C LEU A 152 19.50 15.50 -10.24
N ALA A 153 19.33 16.81 -10.08
CA ALA A 153 20.27 17.79 -10.64
C ALA A 153 21.67 17.71 -10.03
N ARG A 154 21.79 17.40 -8.74
CA ARG A 154 23.09 17.16 -8.09
C ARG A 154 23.73 15.86 -8.56
N ILE A 155 22.92 14.81 -8.74
CA ILE A 155 23.38 13.52 -9.27
C ILE A 155 23.91 13.70 -10.70
N PHE A 156 23.16 14.36 -11.58
CA PHE A 156 23.61 14.67 -12.95
C PHE A 156 24.95 15.42 -12.95
N LYS A 157 25.08 16.45 -12.12
CA LYS A 157 26.34 17.21 -11.99
C LYS A 157 27.49 16.34 -11.48
N LYS A 158 27.25 15.45 -10.51
CA LYS A 158 28.25 14.53 -9.96
C LYS A 158 28.75 13.51 -11.00
N LEU A 159 27.85 13.08 -11.90
CA LEU A 159 28.17 12.17 -13.00
C LEU A 159 28.77 12.89 -14.23
N GLY A 160 28.87 14.21 -14.21
CA GLY A 160 29.38 15.00 -15.34
C GLY A 160 28.37 15.20 -16.47
N PHE A 161 27.10 14.85 -16.27
CA PHE A 161 26.06 14.96 -17.29
C PHE A 161 25.56 16.40 -17.47
N SER A 162 25.10 16.71 -18.69
CA SER A 162 24.63 18.03 -19.07
C SER A 162 23.34 18.42 -18.33
N SER A 163 23.32 19.65 -17.78
CA SER A 163 22.08 20.20 -17.21
C SER A 163 21.00 20.47 -18.28
N LYS A 164 21.39 20.63 -19.55
CA LYS A 164 20.47 20.73 -20.68
C LYS A 164 19.74 19.42 -20.91
N ASP A 165 20.45 18.29 -20.88
CA ASP A 165 19.85 16.97 -21.02
C ASP A 165 18.84 16.73 -19.91
N LEU A 166 19.18 17.06 -18.66
CA LEU A 166 18.23 16.98 -17.55
C LEU A 166 16.97 17.82 -17.78
N HIS A 167 17.13 19.03 -18.30
CA HIS A 167 16.02 19.95 -18.57
C HIS A 167 15.06 19.37 -19.63
N TYR A 168 15.58 18.92 -20.76
CA TYR A 168 14.75 18.33 -21.83
C TYR A 168 14.15 16.98 -21.41
N MET A 169 14.91 16.14 -20.73
CA MET A 169 14.44 14.87 -20.17
C MET A 169 13.23 15.09 -19.25
N MET A 170 13.26 16.11 -18.39
CA MET A 170 12.16 16.42 -17.46
C MET A 170 10.92 17.00 -18.13
N GLN A 171 10.98 17.32 -19.44
CA GLN A 171 9.87 17.83 -20.24
C GLN A 171 9.38 16.82 -21.28
N ALA A 172 10.04 15.65 -21.39
CA ALA A 172 9.79 14.71 -22.48
C ALA A 172 8.44 13.97 -22.37
N ASP A 173 7.97 13.69 -21.15
CA ASP A 173 6.72 12.96 -20.89
C ASP A 173 6.25 13.24 -19.45
N ASP A 174 4.94 13.16 -19.18
CA ASP A 174 4.38 13.31 -17.83
C ASP A 174 4.85 12.22 -16.87
N LYS A 175 5.23 11.02 -17.38
CA LYS A 175 5.77 9.90 -16.56
C LYS A 175 7.04 10.28 -15.82
N VAL A 176 7.85 11.22 -16.33
CA VAL A 176 9.07 11.69 -15.66
C VAL A 176 8.81 12.43 -14.35
N ASP A 177 7.57 12.86 -14.10
CA ASP A 177 7.18 13.56 -12.87
C ASP A 177 7.42 12.72 -11.60
N ILE A 178 7.53 11.40 -11.72
CA ILE A 178 7.90 10.53 -10.61
C ILE A 178 9.32 10.83 -10.09
N LEU A 179 10.22 11.33 -10.95
CA LEU A 179 11.58 11.74 -10.58
C LEU A 179 11.61 12.96 -9.64
N LYS A 180 10.55 13.78 -9.62
CA LYS A 180 10.38 14.87 -8.65
C LYS A 180 10.13 14.38 -7.22
N LYS A 181 9.86 13.06 -7.05
CA LYS A 181 9.51 12.42 -5.78
C LYS A 181 10.59 11.44 -5.28
N ILE A 182 11.79 11.47 -5.85
CA ILE A 182 12.92 10.65 -5.37
C ILE A 182 13.20 10.95 -3.90
N ARG A 183 13.56 9.90 -3.16
CA ARG A 183 13.83 9.98 -1.71
C ARG A 183 15.17 9.33 -1.40
N PRO A 184 15.80 9.67 -0.28
CA PRO A 184 16.98 8.95 0.21
C PRO A 184 16.73 7.44 0.28
N GLY A 185 17.70 6.65 -0.18
CA GLY A 185 17.62 5.19 -0.28
C GLY A 185 17.03 4.67 -1.61
N HIS A 186 16.47 5.53 -2.48
CA HIS A 186 16.10 5.11 -3.83
C HIS A 186 17.35 4.91 -4.69
N THR A 187 17.31 3.91 -5.55
CA THR A 187 18.38 3.57 -6.47
C THR A 187 18.05 4.07 -7.87
N LEU A 188 19.02 4.73 -8.50
CA LEU A 188 18.96 5.18 -9.89
C LEU A 188 20.12 4.56 -10.65
N GLU A 189 19.88 4.06 -11.85
CA GLU A 189 20.90 3.51 -12.74
C GLU A 189 21.07 4.45 -13.93
N PHE A 190 22.32 4.75 -14.28
CA PHE A 190 22.66 5.63 -15.38
C PHE A 190 23.61 4.93 -16.34
N ALA A 191 23.38 5.09 -17.63
CA ALA A 191 24.27 4.66 -18.69
C ALA A 191 24.83 5.88 -19.41
N ALA A 192 26.14 5.89 -19.59
CA ALA A 192 26.87 6.86 -20.40
C ALA A 192 27.31 6.23 -21.72
N ASN A 193 27.48 7.06 -22.76
CA ASN A 193 28.16 6.65 -24.00
C ASN A 193 29.69 6.65 -23.81
N ASP A 194 30.42 6.26 -24.85
CA ASP A 194 31.91 6.23 -24.86
C ASP A 194 32.53 7.63 -24.59
N GLU A 195 31.79 8.71 -24.84
CA GLU A 195 32.20 10.10 -24.61
C GLU A 195 31.83 10.60 -23.21
N LYS A 196 31.33 9.70 -22.35
CA LYS A 196 30.82 9.97 -20.97
C LYS A 196 29.63 10.91 -20.92
N GLU A 197 28.87 11.03 -22.02
CA GLU A 197 27.63 11.78 -22.03
C GLU A 197 26.45 10.89 -21.61
N PHE A 198 25.39 11.53 -21.11
CA PHE A 198 24.16 10.84 -20.71
C PHE A 198 23.54 10.13 -21.92
N HIS A 199 23.33 8.81 -21.79
CA HIS A 199 22.64 8.00 -22.79
C HIS A 199 21.28 7.52 -22.27
N SER A 200 21.22 6.89 -21.09
CA SER A 200 19.99 6.33 -20.56
C SER A 200 19.98 6.34 -19.04
N MET A 201 18.79 6.30 -18.46
CA MET A 201 18.61 6.03 -17.04
C MET A 201 17.47 5.07 -16.78
N ARG A 202 17.57 4.33 -15.68
CA ARG A 202 16.52 3.48 -15.13
C ARG A 202 16.25 3.88 -13.69
N TYR A 203 14.98 3.93 -13.35
CA TYR A 203 14.54 4.18 -12.00
C TYR A 203 13.49 3.15 -11.59
N PRO A 204 13.88 2.06 -10.90
CA PRO A 204 12.94 1.14 -10.27
C PRO A 204 12.29 1.84 -9.08
N PHE A 205 11.10 2.40 -9.27
CA PHE A 205 10.42 3.18 -8.23
C PHE A 205 9.48 2.36 -7.36
N ASN A 206 9.23 1.13 -7.75
CA ASN A 206 8.60 0.08 -6.94
C ASN A 206 9.08 -1.31 -7.39
N SER A 207 8.53 -2.37 -6.82
CA SER A 207 8.99 -3.75 -7.09
C SER A 207 8.68 -4.23 -8.52
N SER A 208 7.65 -3.66 -9.19
CA SER A 208 7.23 -4.07 -10.53
C SER A 208 7.62 -3.08 -11.61
N ASP A 209 7.71 -1.78 -11.30
CA ASP A 209 7.74 -0.75 -12.31
C ASP A 209 9.08 -0.02 -12.31
N THR A 210 9.68 0.03 -13.47
CA THR A 210 10.94 0.76 -13.73
C THR A 210 10.67 1.82 -14.78
N LEU A 211 10.94 3.09 -14.45
CA LEU A 211 10.98 4.16 -15.44
C LEU A 211 12.28 4.03 -16.24
N VAL A 212 12.19 3.95 -17.55
CA VAL A 212 13.34 3.93 -18.46
C VAL A 212 13.29 5.16 -19.34
N ILE A 213 14.39 5.91 -19.36
CA ILE A 213 14.54 7.10 -20.19
C ILE A 213 15.79 6.94 -21.02
N THR A 214 15.69 7.07 -22.33
CA THR A 214 16.81 6.98 -23.28
C THR A 214 16.87 8.20 -24.16
N LYS A 215 18.03 8.81 -24.29
CA LYS A 215 18.29 9.92 -25.21
C LYS A 215 18.37 9.34 -26.63
N ILE A 216 17.51 9.81 -27.54
CA ILE A 216 17.45 9.34 -28.93
C ILE A 216 18.09 10.35 -29.90
N ALA A 217 18.05 11.63 -29.55
CA ALA A 217 18.72 12.71 -30.29
C ALA A 217 19.03 13.88 -29.36
N ASP A 218 19.70 14.92 -29.87
CA ASP A 218 19.84 16.17 -29.11
C ASP A 218 18.45 16.71 -28.77
N LYS A 219 18.21 16.91 -27.44
CA LYS A 219 16.94 17.37 -26.84
C LYS A 219 15.76 16.41 -26.95
N GLU A 220 15.93 15.22 -27.50
CA GLU A 220 14.86 14.22 -27.65
C GLU A 220 15.10 13.00 -26.76
N PHE A 221 14.07 12.61 -26.01
CA PHE A 221 14.13 11.50 -25.07
C PHE A 221 12.93 10.59 -25.26
N HIS A 222 13.20 9.30 -25.32
CA HIS A 222 12.17 8.27 -25.24
C HIS A 222 11.95 7.87 -23.79
N VAL A 223 10.69 7.91 -23.35
CA VAL A 223 10.29 7.58 -21.97
C VAL A 223 9.34 6.39 -21.99
N SER A 224 9.71 5.33 -21.34
CA SER A 224 8.89 4.12 -21.20
C SER A 224 8.82 3.65 -19.75
N LEU A 225 7.78 2.87 -19.45
CA LEU A 225 7.67 2.11 -18.21
C LEU A 225 7.90 0.64 -18.55
N ASP A 226 8.91 0.06 -17.94
CA ASP A 226 9.12 -1.39 -17.92
C ASP A 226 8.36 -1.94 -16.71
N VAL A 227 7.28 -2.70 -16.98
CA VAL A 227 6.36 -3.22 -15.97
C VAL A 227 6.46 -4.73 -15.94
N LYS A 228 7.02 -5.26 -14.85
CA LYS A 228 7.08 -6.71 -14.63
C LYS A 228 5.69 -7.25 -14.26
N PRO A 229 5.29 -8.38 -14.82
CA PRO A 229 4.02 -9.01 -14.46
C PRO A 229 4.04 -9.44 -12.99
N ILE A 230 2.92 -9.15 -12.31
CA ILE A 230 2.70 -9.58 -10.93
C ILE A 230 1.82 -10.82 -10.96
N GLU A 231 2.34 -11.92 -10.43
CA GLU A 231 1.57 -13.13 -10.16
C GLU A 231 0.91 -13.04 -8.80
N PHE A 232 -0.38 -13.39 -8.73
CA PHE A 232 -1.13 -13.48 -7.48
C PHE A 232 -1.33 -14.94 -7.12
N LYS A 233 -0.86 -15.35 -5.94
CA LYS A 233 -1.10 -16.68 -5.38
C LYS A 233 -2.00 -16.57 -4.17
N GLN A 234 -3.04 -17.38 -4.14
CA GLN A 234 -3.96 -17.42 -3.00
C GLN A 234 -3.30 -18.14 -1.83
N ARG A 235 -3.54 -17.64 -0.63
CA ARG A 235 -3.08 -18.19 0.64
C ARG A 235 -4.20 -18.21 1.64
N PHE A 236 -4.26 -19.30 2.39
CA PHE A 236 -5.17 -19.48 3.50
C PHE A 236 -4.43 -19.30 4.82
N ALA A 237 -5.11 -18.71 5.82
CA ALA A 237 -4.67 -18.72 7.20
C ALA A 237 -5.87 -18.74 8.13
N THR A 238 -5.73 -19.39 9.27
CA THR A 238 -6.74 -19.47 10.32
C THR A 238 -6.09 -19.49 11.68
N ALA A 239 -6.77 -18.97 12.70
CA ALA A 239 -6.33 -19.08 14.08
C ALA A 239 -7.50 -18.97 15.05
N THR A 240 -7.33 -19.63 16.21
CA THR A 240 -8.12 -19.38 17.41
C THR A 240 -7.40 -18.35 18.29
N ILE A 241 -8.12 -17.37 18.79
CA ILE A 241 -7.58 -16.27 19.59
C ILE A 241 -7.39 -16.73 21.03
N THR A 242 -6.15 -16.75 21.49
CA THR A 242 -5.79 -17.10 22.88
C THR A 242 -5.51 -15.86 23.74
N SER A 243 -4.97 -14.79 23.16
CA SER A 243 -4.60 -13.54 23.84
C SER A 243 -5.17 -12.31 23.15
N SER A 244 -4.71 -12.00 21.95
CA SER A 244 -5.20 -10.87 21.13
C SER A 244 -5.36 -11.29 19.68
N PHE A 245 -6.23 -10.61 18.95
CA PHE A 245 -6.41 -10.83 17.52
C PHE A 245 -5.09 -10.63 16.74
N TYR A 246 -4.34 -9.57 17.05
CA TYR A 246 -3.06 -9.29 16.38
C TYR A 246 -2.05 -10.43 16.58
N ASN A 247 -1.89 -10.90 17.83
CA ASN A 247 -0.97 -12.00 18.12
C ASN A 247 -1.40 -13.31 17.44
N ALA A 248 -2.70 -13.62 17.42
CA ALA A 248 -3.22 -14.78 16.72
C ALA A 248 -2.94 -14.69 15.21
N GLY A 249 -3.10 -13.51 14.62
CA GLY A 249 -2.75 -13.27 13.21
C GLY A 249 -1.25 -13.46 12.92
N LYS A 250 -0.39 -12.99 13.82
CA LYS A 250 1.08 -13.22 13.69
C LYS A 250 1.43 -14.69 13.80
N GLN A 251 0.83 -15.43 14.74
CA GLN A 251 1.03 -16.87 14.90
C GLN A 251 0.53 -17.67 13.69
N ALA A 252 -0.53 -17.20 13.02
CA ALA A 252 -1.02 -17.76 11.77
C ALA A 252 -0.17 -17.37 10.54
N GLY A 253 0.95 -16.67 10.72
CA GLY A 253 1.85 -16.24 9.64
C GLY A 253 1.35 -15.06 8.80
N LEU A 254 0.29 -14.37 9.24
CA LEU A 254 -0.25 -13.23 8.51
C LEU A 254 0.69 -12.01 8.56
N PRO A 255 0.91 -11.31 7.44
CA PRO A 255 1.56 -10.00 7.43
C PRO A 255 0.74 -8.97 8.20
N ASP A 256 1.39 -7.99 8.83
CA ASP A 256 0.73 -6.94 9.62
C ASP A 256 -0.37 -6.22 8.84
N GLY A 257 -0.12 -5.93 7.56
CA GLY A 257 -1.10 -5.28 6.71
C GLY A 257 -2.36 -6.12 6.47
N VAL A 258 -2.23 -7.45 6.32
CA VAL A 258 -3.38 -8.36 6.17
C VAL A 258 -4.16 -8.46 7.49
N ILE A 259 -3.47 -8.51 8.63
CA ILE A 259 -4.12 -8.49 9.96
C ILE A 259 -4.95 -7.20 10.13
N MET A 260 -4.40 -6.05 9.79
CA MET A 260 -5.09 -4.77 9.89
C MET A 260 -6.23 -4.63 8.87
N GLU A 261 -6.05 -5.17 7.66
CA GLU A 261 -7.12 -5.22 6.65
C GLU A 261 -8.27 -6.10 7.12
N LEU A 262 -7.97 -7.28 7.68
CA LEU A 262 -8.97 -8.20 8.22
C LEU A 262 -9.78 -7.56 9.36
N ALA A 263 -9.12 -6.83 10.27
CA ALA A 263 -9.82 -6.01 11.25
C ALA A 263 -10.75 -4.97 10.59
N GLY A 264 -10.28 -4.31 9.54
CA GLY A 264 -11.05 -3.32 8.78
C GLY A 264 -12.27 -3.90 8.05
N VAL A 265 -12.19 -5.18 7.61
CA VAL A 265 -13.33 -5.89 6.99
C VAL A 265 -14.50 -6.00 7.96
N PHE A 266 -14.24 -6.32 9.23
CA PHE A 266 -15.27 -6.57 10.24
C PHE A 266 -15.45 -5.44 11.27
N GLU A 267 -14.73 -4.30 11.16
CA GLU A 267 -14.74 -3.19 12.13
C GLU A 267 -16.14 -2.57 12.38
N TYR A 268 -17.07 -2.79 11.46
CA TYR A 268 -18.44 -2.29 11.59
C TYR A 268 -19.33 -3.18 12.46
N ASP A 269 -18.97 -4.43 12.62
CA ASP A 269 -19.74 -5.45 13.36
C ASP A 269 -19.02 -5.85 14.65
N ILE A 270 -17.68 -5.85 14.66
CA ILE A 270 -16.84 -6.26 15.80
C ILE A 270 -16.00 -5.06 16.27
N ASP A 271 -16.04 -4.75 17.56
CA ASP A 271 -15.09 -3.82 18.21
C ASP A 271 -13.83 -4.60 18.63
N PHE A 272 -12.82 -4.59 17.75
CA PHE A 272 -11.55 -5.31 17.97
C PHE A 272 -10.79 -4.89 19.23
N ALA A 273 -11.10 -3.73 19.81
CA ALA A 273 -10.49 -3.28 21.06
C ALA A 273 -11.24 -3.78 22.31
N LEU A 274 -12.54 -4.02 22.21
CA LEU A 274 -13.39 -4.27 23.37
C LEU A 274 -14.13 -5.61 23.34
N GLU A 275 -14.36 -6.21 22.17
CA GLU A 275 -15.23 -7.38 22.00
C GLU A 275 -14.50 -8.69 21.70
N ILE A 276 -13.20 -8.65 21.45
CA ILE A 276 -12.40 -9.86 21.22
C ILE A 276 -12.25 -10.67 22.50
N ARG A 277 -12.49 -11.97 22.41
CA ARG A 277 -12.42 -12.93 23.52
C ARG A 277 -11.52 -14.11 23.19
N LYS A 278 -11.06 -14.79 24.23
CA LYS A 278 -10.43 -16.10 24.10
C LYS A 278 -11.44 -17.07 23.46
N ASN A 279 -10.96 -17.91 22.54
CA ASN A 279 -11.72 -18.87 21.72
C ASN A 279 -12.52 -18.23 20.57
N ASP A 280 -12.49 -16.91 20.37
CA ASP A 280 -12.85 -16.36 19.07
C ASP A 280 -11.89 -16.88 18.01
N SER A 281 -12.32 -16.94 16.76
CA SER A 281 -11.49 -17.47 15.67
C SER A 281 -11.74 -16.73 14.36
N PHE A 282 -10.77 -16.80 13.48
CA PHE A 282 -10.92 -16.30 12.13
C PHE A 282 -10.32 -17.27 11.11
N SER A 283 -10.81 -17.18 9.88
CA SER A 283 -10.22 -17.80 8.69
C SER A 283 -10.18 -16.77 7.59
N VAL A 284 -9.10 -16.74 6.80
CA VAL A 284 -8.91 -15.76 5.74
C VAL A 284 -8.25 -16.37 4.53
N LEU A 285 -8.80 -16.08 3.35
CA LEU A 285 -8.20 -16.34 2.04
C LEU A 285 -7.73 -15.00 1.48
N TYR A 286 -6.43 -14.86 1.19
CA TYR A 286 -5.83 -13.63 0.72
C TYR A 286 -4.82 -13.89 -0.39
N GLU A 287 -4.38 -12.84 -1.07
CA GLU A 287 -3.43 -12.92 -2.17
C GLU A 287 -2.02 -12.58 -1.69
N GLU A 288 -1.03 -13.33 -2.17
CA GLU A 288 0.39 -12.97 -2.15
C GLU A 288 0.82 -12.53 -3.55
N LYS A 289 1.69 -11.52 -3.61
CA LYS A 289 2.25 -10.97 -4.85
C LYS A 289 3.63 -11.52 -5.10
N TYR A 290 3.86 -12.03 -6.30
CA TYR A 290 5.14 -12.56 -6.75
C TYR A 290 5.58 -11.84 -8.02
N ILE A 291 6.87 -11.58 -8.15
CA ILE A 291 7.54 -11.09 -9.35
C ILE A 291 8.78 -11.96 -9.56
N ASP A 292 8.93 -12.52 -10.76
CA ASP A 292 10.04 -13.44 -11.09
C ASP A 292 10.18 -14.58 -10.06
N GLY A 293 9.05 -15.14 -9.60
CA GLY A 293 8.99 -16.21 -8.60
C GLY A 293 9.31 -15.80 -7.16
N LYS A 294 9.67 -14.52 -6.92
CA LYS A 294 9.97 -14.00 -5.57
C LYS A 294 8.77 -13.28 -4.99
N LYS A 295 8.44 -13.57 -3.73
CA LYS A 295 7.39 -12.87 -2.99
C LYS A 295 7.80 -11.42 -2.75
N VAL A 296 6.99 -10.47 -3.25
CA VAL A 296 7.23 -9.02 -3.12
C VAL A 296 6.23 -8.32 -2.20
N GLY A 297 5.19 -9.03 -1.76
CA GLY A 297 4.19 -8.46 -0.88
C GLY A 297 2.91 -9.30 -0.82
N TYR A 298 1.83 -8.67 -0.43
CA TYR A 298 0.49 -9.27 -0.39
C TYR A 298 -0.50 -8.41 -1.21
N GLY A 299 -1.56 -9.06 -1.68
CA GLY A 299 -2.68 -8.45 -2.39
C GLY A 299 -3.85 -8.17 -1.46
N ASN A 300 -5.04 -8.52 -1.90
CA ASN A 300 -6.29 -8.27 -1.19
C ASN A 300 -6.73 -9.49 -0.40
N ILE A 301 -7.54 -9.30 0.63
CA ILE A 301 -8.35 -10.37 1.21
C ILE A 301 -9.48 -10.67 0.21
N LEU A 302 -9.62 -11.93 -0.18
CA LEU A 302 -10.64 -12.41 -1.12
C LEU A 302 -11.92 -12.81 -0.39
N SER A 303 -11.77 -13.61 0.66
CA SER A 303 -12.86 -14.00 1.57
C SER A 303 -12.34 -14.17 2.98
N ALA A 304 -13.20 -14.00 3.95
CA ALA A 304 -12.86 -14.18 5.36
C ALA A 304 -14.08 -14.56 6.16
N GLU A 305 -13.84 -15.26 7.27
CA GLU A 305 -14.81 -15.54 8.32
C GLU A 305 -14.25 -15.13 9.67
N PHE A 306 -15.13 -14.72 10.56
CA PHE A 306 -14.80 -14.41 11.94
C PHE A 306 -15.89 -14.91 12.87
N ASN A 307 -15.53 -15.72 13.87
CA ASN A 307 -16.41 -16.13 14.95
C ASN A 307 -16.06 -15.28 16.18
N ASN A 308 -16.99 -14.46 16.63
CA ASN A 308 -16.80 -13.58 17.78
C ASN A 308 -17.96 -13.74 18.75
N MET A 309 -17.67 -14.16 19.98
CA MET A 309 -18.67 -14.35 21.05
C MET A 309 -19.84 -15.24 20.65
N GLY A 310 -19.59 -16.23 19.79
CA GLY A 310 -20.61 -17.17 19.27
C GLY A 310 -21.36 -16.68 18.02
N GLU A 311 -21.16 -15.44 17.60
CA GLU A 311 -21.71 -14.91 16.35
C GLU A 311 -20.75 -15.16 15.19
N HIS A 312 -21.30 -15.58 14.04
CA HIS A 312 -20.54 -15.87 12.82
C HIS A 312 -20.67 -14.73 11.81
N TYR A 313 -19.55 -14.24 11.35
CA TYR A 313 -19.44 -13.18 10.33
C TYR A 313 -18.68 -13.70 9.13
N ALA A 314 -19.18 -13.46 7.92
CA ALA A 314 -18.55 -13.86 6.68
C ALA A 314 -18.46 -12.67 5.71
N ALA A 315 -17.36 -12.61 4.96
CA ALA A 315 -17.03 -11.52 4.04
C ALA A 315 -16.48 -12.05 2.73
N VAL A 316 -16.94 -11.49 1.62
CA VAL A 316 -16.40 -11.73 0.29
C VAL A 316 -16.11 -10.39 -0.38
N ARG A 317 -14.93 -10.24 -0.93
CA ARG A 317 -14.53 -9.07 -1.72
C ARG A 317 -15.16 -9.15 -3.11
N TYR A 318 -15.85 -8.08 -3.53
CA TYR A 318 -16.47 -8.02 -4.84
C TYR A 318 -16.30 -6.63 -5.45
N THR A 319 -16.06 -6.61 -6.77
CA THR A 319 -16.01 -5.38 -7.58
C THR A 319 -17.21 -5.36 -8.51
N ASP A 320 -18.06 -4.34 -8.37
CA ASP A 320 -19.25 -4.16 -9.20
C ASP A 320 -18.90 -3.71 -10.62
N THR A 321 -19.88 -3.70 -11.52
CA THR A 321 -19.73 -3.26 -12.93
C THR A 321 -19.31 -1.80 -13.08
N ASN A 322 -19.49 -0.98 -12.04
CA ASN A 322 -19.03 0.40 -11.98
C ASN A 322 -17.59 0.55 -11.43
N GLY A 323 -16.88 -0.58 -11.21
CA GLY A 323 -15.52 -0.59 -10.66
C GLY A 323 -15.44 -0.31 -9.16
N ARG A 324 -16.56 -0.31 -8.42
CA ARG A 324 -16.55 -0.13 -6.97
C ARG A 324 -16.31 -1.46 -6.29
N THR A 325 -15.27 -1.50 -5.47
CA THR A 325 -14.91 -2.68 -4.68
C THR A 325 -15.34 -2.50 -3.23
N ALA A 326 -15.97 -3.54 -2.65
CA ALA A 326 -16.34 -3.59 -1.24
C ALA A 326 -16.43 -5.05 -0.76
N TYR A 327 -16.57 -5.22 0.56
CA TYR A 327 -16.84 -6.50 1.18
C TYR A 327 -18.33 -6.66 1.43
N TYR A 328 -18.86 -7.83 1.11
CA TYR A 328 -20.26 -8.20 1.23
C TYR A 328 -20.39 -9.53 1.97
N THR A 329 -21.53 -9.74 2.64
CA THR A 329 -21.85 -11.09 3.12
C THR A 329 -22.11 -12.03 1.93
N PRO A 330 -22.08 -13.37 2.09
CA PRO A 330 -22.42 -14.29 1.02
C PRO A 330 -23.80 -14.06 0.39
N GLU A 331 -24.74 -13.41 1.11
CA GLU A 331 -26.07 -13.02 0.63
C GLU A 331 -26.07 -11.67 -0.09
N GLY A 332 -24.91 -11.01 -0.24
CA GLY A 332 -24.76 -9.73 -0.94
C GLY A 332 -25.13 -8.50 -0.11
N LYS A 333 -25.24 -8.59 1.21
CA LYS A 333 -25.38 -7.42 2.08
C LYS A 333 -24.01 -6.78 2.27
N ALA A 334 -23.91 -5.44 2.17
CA ALA A 334 -22.64 -4.77 2.43
C ALA A 334 -22.25 -4.88 3.91
N LEU A 335 -21.02 -5.32 4.19
CA LEU A 335 -20.48 -5.29 5.56
C LEU A 335 -20.24 -3.85 6.02
N ARG A 336 -19.75 -3.01 5.11
CA ARG A 336 -19.57 -1.60 5.41
C ARG A 336 -20.90 -0.94 5.78
N LYS A 337 -20.94 -0.28 6.94
CA LYS A 337 -22.07 0.60 7.29
C LYS A 337 -21.90 1.95 6.59
N SER A 338 -23.02 2.61 6.31
CA SER A 338 -22.98 3.94 5.69
C SER A 338 -22.30 4.99 6.55
N PHE A 339 -22.04 4.68 7.82
CA PHE A 339 -21.41 5.60 8.76
C PHE A 339 -20.39 4.91 9.66
N LEU A 340 -19.26 5.58 9.89
CA LEU A 340 -18.33 5.25 10.96
C LEU A 340 -18.99 5.53 12.31
N ARG A 341 -18.85 4.63 13.25
CA ARG A 341 -19.36 4.83 14.61
C ARG A 341 -18.55 5.89 15.37
N ALA A 342 -17.25 5.92 15.15
CA ALA A 342 -16.35 6.93 15.67
C ALA A 342 -15.53 7.56 14.52
N PRO A 343 -15.51 8.89 14.35
CA PRO A 343 -14.80 9.57 13.28
C PRO A 343 -13.31 9.82 13.60
N LEU A 344 -12.76 9.13 14.59
CA LEU A 344 -11.36 9.15 15.01
C LEU A 344 -10.82 7.72 15.10
N GLN A 345 -9.54 7.53 14.77
CA GLN A 345 -8.80 6.31 15.09
C GLN A 345 -8.24 6.42 16.53
N PHE A 346 -8.20 5.29 17.25
CA PHE A 346 -7.66 5.22 18.63
C PHE A 346 -8.27 6.27 19.57
N ASN A 347 -9.56 6.17 19.83
CA ASN A 347 -10.29 7.16 20.59
C ASN A 347 -10.60 6.68 22.01
N TYR A 348 -10.62 7.64 22.95
CA TYR A 348 -11.14 7.48 24.28
C TYR A 348 -12.35 8.39 24.46
N VAL A 349 -13.48 7.81 24.89
CA VAL A 349 -14.69 8.57 25.17
C VAL A 349 -14.57 9.25 26.52
N SER A 350 -14.42 10.56 26.51
CA SER A 350 -14.34 11.37 27.74
C SER A 350 -15.71 11.79 28.28
N SER A 351 -16.73 11.91 27.40
CA SER A 351 -18.11 12.26 27.82
C SER A 351 -19.11 11.62 26.85
N ASN A 352 -20.07 10.89 27.39
CA ASN A 352 -21.13 10.25 26.61
C ASN A 352 -22.27 11.22 26.28
N PHE A 353 -22.98 10.89 25.19
CA PHE A 353 -24.29 11.49 24.89
C PHE A 353 -25.23 11.36 26.08
N ASN A 354 -25.79 12.48 26.56
CA ASN A 354 -26.75 12.51 27.64
C ASN A 354 -27.77 13.67 27.46
N PRO A 355 -28.96 13.38 26.93
CA PRO A 355 -29.98 14.41 26.68
C PRO A 355 -30.57 15.04 27.96
N LYS A 356 -30.39 14.40 29.12
CA LYS A 356 -30.89 14.83 30.41
C LYS A 356 -29.76 15.14 31.41
N ARG A 357 -28.57 15.58 30.92
CA ARG A 357 -27.44 15.88 31.80
C ARG A 357 -27.76 17.04 32.72
N PHE A 358 -27.78 16.78 34.02
CA PHE A 358 -27.91 17.82 35.03
C PHE A 358 -26.58 18.56 35.22
N HIS A 359 -26.60 19.88 35.14
CA HIS A 359 -25.42 20.70 35.35
C HIS A 359 -25.31 21.09 36.82
N PRO A 360 -24.34 20.59 37.59
CA PRO A 360 -24.32 20.71 39.04
C PRO A 360 -24.23 22.16 39.52
N ILE A 361 -23.51 23.02 38.83
CA ILE A 361 -23.33 24.42 39.18
C ILE A 361 -24.57 25.26 38.80
N GLN A 362 -25.13 25.03 37.61
CA GLN A 362 -26.27 25.81 37.11
C GLN A 362 -27.61 25.25 37.58
N LYS A 363 -27.64 24.14 38.31
CA LYS A 363 -28.83 23.44 38.82
C LYS A 363 -29.96 23.30 37.78
N ARG A 364 -29.58 23.13 36.49
CA ARG A 364 -30.51 22.95 35.38
C ARG A 364 -30.06 21.84 34.43
N VAL A 365 -31.00 21.32 33.67
CA VAL A 365 -30.70 20.36 32.61
C VAL A 365 -29.97 21.08 31.45
N LYS A 366 -28.74 20.69 31.18
CA LYS A 366 -27.96 21.11 30.02
C LYS A 366 -27.58 19.88 29.19
N PRO A 367 -28.37 19.55 28.17
CA PRO A 367 -28.16 18.35 27.38
C PRO A 367 -26.76 18.29 26.77
N HIS A 368 -26.12 17.11 26.80
CA HIS A 368 -24.97 16.80 26.01
C HIS A 368 -25.42 16.06 24.76
N ARG A 369 -25.47 16.77 23.62
CA ARG A 369 -26.08 16.33 22.36
C ARG A 369 -25.15 15.47 21.48
N GLY A 370 -23.93 15.24 21.92
CA GLY A 370 -22.92 14.45 21.21
C GLY A 370 -22.15 13.53 22.12
N THR A 371 -21.12 12.92 21.56
CA THR A 371 -20.10 12.17 22.29
C THR A 371 -18.78 12.91 22.16
N ASP A 372 -18.08 13.08 23.29
CA ASP A 372 -16.78 13.72 23.30
C ASP A 372 -15.69 12.64 23.25
N TYR A 373 -14.88 12.69 22.20
CA TYR A 373 -13.73 11.83 21.99
C TYR A 373 -12.43 12.58 22.30
N ARG A 374 -11.75 12.21 23.37
CA ARG A 374 -10.47 12.81 23.74
C ARG A 374 -9.37 12.31 22.82
N ALA A 375 -8.59 13.24 22.26
CA ALA A 375 -7.44 12.97 21.44
C ALA A 375 -6.47 14.17 21.46
N PRO A 376 -5.18 14.00 21.17
CA PRO A 376 -4.21 15.09 21.02
C PRO A 376 -4.65 16.10 19.95
N ILE A 377 -4.25 17.38 20.15
CA ILE A 377 -4.44 18.40 19.11
C ILE A 377 -3.72 17.96 17.84
N GLY A 378 -4.39 18.14 16.69
CA GLY A 378 -3.86 17.74 15.39
C GLY A 378 -4.21 16.31 14.96
N THR A 379 -4.86 15.50 15.80
CA THR A 379 -5.37 14.18 15.41
C THR A 379 -6.35 14.32 14.26
N PRO A 380 -6.19 13.59 13.14
CA PRO A 380 -7.10 13.68 12.00
C PRO A 380 -8.53 13.25 12.35
N VAL A 381 -9.51 14.05 11.97
CA VAL A 381 -10.94 13.73 12.08
C VAL A 381 -11.47 13.39 10.70
N ARG A 382 -12.20 12.29 10.60
CA ARG A 382 -12.74 11.75 9.34
C ARG A 382 -14.24 12.01 9.22
N ALA A 383 -14.74 12.19 8.00
CA ALA A 383 -16.17 12.19 7.73
C ALA A 383 -16.76 10.82 8.10
N ALA A 384 -17.80 10.82 8.93
CA ALA A 384 -18.43 9.57 9.36
C ALA A 384 -19.14 8.84 8.21
N GLY A 385 -19.61 9.56 7.19
CA GLY A 385 -20.28 8.99 6.01
C GLY A 385 -20.08 9.85 4.76
N ASP A 386 -20.47 9.30 3.61
CA ASP A 386 -20.54 10.06 2.37
C ASP A 386 -21.56 11.19 2.50
N GLY A 387 -21.25 12.38 2.02
CA GLY A 387 -22.16 13.50 2.13
C GLY A 387 -21.67 14.80 1.52
N ARG A 388 -22.42 15.87 1.79
CA ARG A 388 -22.07 17.24 1.41
C ARG A 388 -21.89 18.10 2.66
N VAL A 389 -20.79 18.81 2.72
CA VAL A 389 -20.52 19.77 3.79
C VAL A 389 -21.53 20.92 3.71
N THR A 390 -22.40 21.05 4.71
CA THR A 390 -23.39 22.13 4.81
C THR A 390 -22.77 23.35 5.46
N LYS A 391 -21.91 23.16 6.45
CA LYS A 391 -21.23 24.24 7.16
C LYS A 391 -19.76 23.89 7.42
N SER A 392 -18.87 24.84 7.16
CA SER A 392 -17.48 24.81 7.58
C SER A 392 -17.10 26.22 8.02
N SER A 393 -17.20 26.51 9.34
CA SER A 393 -17.16 27.86 9.88
C SER A 393 -16.61 27.88 11.31
N TYR A 394 -16.61 29.04 11.94
CA TYR A 394 -16.21 29.25 13.31
C TYR A 394 -17.29 30.03 14.05
N ASN A 395 -17.57 29.69 15.30
CA ASN A 395 -18.27 30.53 16.26
C ASN A 395 -17.74 30.30 17.68
N ARG A 396 -18.07 31.22 18.63
CA ARG A 396 -17.55 31.17 20.00
C ARG A 396 -17.93 29.90 20.78
N PHE A 397 -19.02 29.24 20.40
CA PHE A 397 -19.51 28.03 21.10
C PHE A 397 -18.88 26.75 20.54
N ASN A 398 -18.94 26.57 19.22
CA ASN A 398 -18.51 25.37 18.54
C ASN A 398 -16.98 25.38 18.21
N GLY A 399 -16.33 26.55 18.33
CA GLY A 399 -15.01 26.75 17.79
C GLY A 399 -15.00 26.62 16.25
N ASN A 400 -13.95 26.08 15.67
CA ASN A 400 -13.97 25.63 14.28
C ASN A 400 -14.81 24.36 14.18
N TYR A 401 -15.76 24.34 13.25
CA TYR A 401 -16.68 23.23 13.11
C TYR A 401 -17.00 22.89 11.66
N VAL A 402 -17.40 21.63 11.44
CA VAL A 402 -17.89 21.13 10.16
C VAL A 402 -19.21 20.38 10.40
N PHE A 403 -20.21 20.64 9.56
CA PHE A 403 -21.46 19.91 9.51
C PHE A 403 -21.59 19.27 8.13
N ILE A 404 -22.03 18.01 8.11
CA ILE A 404 -22.16 17.23 6.88
C ILE A 404 -23.58 16.68 6.81
N GLN A 405 -24.28 16.99 5.72
CA GLN A 405 -25.55 16.38 5.37
C GLN A 405 -25.30 15.12 4.58
N HIS A 406 -25.91 14.04 5.00
CA HIS A 406 -25.89 12.72 4.37
C HIS A 406 -27.26 12.36 3.78
N GLY A 407 -27.35 11.25 3.07
CA GLY A 407 -28.64 10.68 2.66
C GLY A 407 -29.53 10.31 3.86
N GLY A 408 -30.85 10.12 3.61
CA GLY A 408 -31.80 9.65 4.64
C GLY A 408 -32.03 10.63 5.79
N ASN A 409 -31.93 11.96 5.55
CA ASN A 409 -32.10 13.02 6.55
C ASN A 409 -31.16 12.89 7.77
N ILE A 410 -29.96 12.40 7.54
CA ILE A 410 -28.91 12.27 8.55
C ILE A 410 -27.94 13.43 8.42
N GLU A 411 -27.64 14.12 9.52
CA GLU A 411 -26.59 15.13 9.62
C GLU A 411 -25.59 14.72 10.70
N THR A 412 -24.28 14.90 10.43
CA THR A 412 -23.23 14.76 11.43
C THR A 412 -22.53 16.08 11.67
N LYS A 413 -22.15 16.35 12.93
CA LYS A 413 -21.52 17.60 13.33
C LYS A 413 -20.23 17.31 14.09
N TYR A 414 -19.22 18.09 13.76
CA TYR A 414 -17.86 17.93 14.26
C TYR A 414 -17.37 19.29 14.76
N LEU A 415 -17.07 19.41 16.05
CA LEU A 415 -16.78 20.67 16.70
C LEU A 415 -15.39 20.67 17.34
N HIS A 416 -14.97 21.87 17.73
CA HIS A 416 -13.74 22.19 18.46
C HIS A 416 -12.45 21.91 17.69
N PHE A 417 -12.50 21.90 16.35
CA PHE A 417 -11.32 21.66 15.50
C PHE A 417 -10.22 22.72 15.72
N SER A 418 -8.96 22.29 15.67
CA SER A 418 -7.81 23.20 15.52
C SER A 418 -7.77 23.79 14.11
N LYS A 419 -8.04 22.94 13.07
CA LYS A 419 -8.04 23.33 11.66
C LYS A 419 -9.11 22.54 10.90
N ARG A 420 -9.83 23.20 10.03
CA ARG A 420 -10.76 22.60 9.07
C ARG A 420 -10.03 22.25 7.78
N ALA A 421 -10.30 21.09 7.18
CA ALA A 421 -9.68 20.61 5.94
C ALA A 421 -10.64 20.65 4.73
N VAL A 422 -11.91 21.05 4.94
CA VAL A 422 -12.95 21.09 3.90
C VAL A 422 -13.72 22.42 3.93
N LYS A 423 -14.37 22.75 2.81
CA LYS A 423 -15.18 23.96 2.63
C LYS A 423 -16.67 23.60 2.54
N ALA A 424 -17.54 24.55 2.89
CA ALA A 424 -19.00 24.42 2.68
C ALA A 424 -19.28 24.18 1.17
N GLY A 425 -20.27 23.32 0.89
CA GLY A 425 -20.61 22.88 -0.47
C GLY A 425 -19.81 21.69 -1.00
N GLN A 426 -18.65 21.37 -0.42
CA GLN A 426 -17.80 20.26 -0.85
C GLN A 426 -18.45 18.91 -0.60
N ARG A 427 -18.37 17.98 -1.55
CA ARG A 427 -18.70 16.56 -1.35
C ARG A 427 -17.53 15.87 -0.66
N VAL A 428 -17.83 15.01 0.30
CA VAL A 428 -16.86 14.21 1.05
C VAL A 428 -17.27 12.74 1.02
N LYS A 429 -16.27 11.86 1.08
CA LYS A 429 -16.46 10.42 1.21
C LYS A 429 -16.26 10.00 2.67
N GLN A 430 -16.89 8.91 3.09
CA GLN A 430 -16.63 8.28 4.38
C GLN A 430 -15.14 8.03 4.56
N GLY A 431 -14.61 8.35 5.74
CA GLY A 431 -13.18 8.20 6.03
C GLY A 431 -12.29 9.36 5.55
N GLN A 432 -12.79 10.27 4.72
CA GLN A 432 -12.02 11.44 4.27
C GLN A 432 -11.73 12.38 5.44
N ILE A 433 -10.49 12.87 5.54
CA ILE A 433 -10.09 13.85 6.56
C ILE A 433 -10.84 15.17 6.30
N ILE A 434 -11.57 15.67 7.30
CA ILE A 434 -12.39 16.90 7.26
C ILE A 434 -11.88 17.98 8.19
N GLY A 435 -10.96 17.66 9.09
CA GLY A 435 -10.34 18.57 10.03
C GLY A 435 -9.45 17.83 11.01
N TYR A 436 -9.03 18.55 12.03
CA TYR A 436 -8.10 18.05 13.04
C TYR A 436 -8.59 18.44 14.43
N VAL A 437 -8.47 17.52 15.38
CA VAL A 437 -8.83 17.75 16.79
C VAL A 437 -8.16 19.02 17.32
N GLY A 438 -8.90 19.77 18.10
CA GLY A 438 -8.46 20.98 18.76
C GLY A 438 -9.14 21.18 20.10
N SER A 439 -9.14 22.44 20.55
CA SER A 439 -9.84 22.90 21.76
C SER A 439 -10.36 24.32 21.54
N THR A 440 -10.86 24.62 20.32
CA THR A 440 -11.37 25.95 19.99
C THR A 440 -12.84 26.13 20.42
N GLY A 441 -13.27 27.36 20.68
CA GLY A 441 -14.61 27.65 21.17
C GLY A 441 -14.79 27.33 22.65
N MET A 442 -16.00 26.88 23.06
CA MET A 442 -16.29 26.50 24.45
C MET A 442 -15.81 25.07 24.75
N SER A 443 -14.50 24.86 24.80
CA SER A 443 -13.84 23.60 25.10
C SER A 443 -12.88 23.77 26.28
N GLN A 444 -12.86 22.81 27.21
CA GLN A 444 -11.97 22.82 28.38
C GLN A 444 -10.66 22.06 28.16
N ALA A 445 -10.66 21.13 27.23
CA ALA A 445 -9.50 20.29 26.93
C ALA A 445 -9.58 19.79 25.48
N PRO A 446 -8.46 19.36 24.87
CA PRO A 446 -8.46 18.82 23.51
C PRO A 446 -9.39 17.61 23.37
N HIS A 447 -10.41 17.74 22.51
CA HIS A 447 -11.36 16.67 22.17
C HIS A 447 -12.10 16.99 20.87
N LEU A 448 -12.70 15.97 20.29
CA LEU A 448 -13.73 16.10 19.26
C LEU A 448 -15.09 15.96 19.92
N HIS A 449 -15.96 16.95 19.79
CA HIS A 449 -17.39 16.81 20.05
C HIS A 449 -18.09 16.36 18.77
N TYR A 450 -18.70 15.18 18.79
CA TYR A 450 -19.33 14.55 17.63
C TYR A 450 -20.84 14.33 17.88
N GLU A 451 -21.67 14.92 17.03
CA GLU A 451 -23.13 14.74 17.06
C GLU A 451 -23.62 13.95 15.86
N PHE A 452 -24.60 13.07 16.08
CA PHE A 452 -25.32 12.31 15.06
C PHE A 452 -26.80 12.65 15.13
N VAL A 453 -27.33 13.21 14.04
CA VAL A 453 -28.71 13.75 13.99
C VAL A 453 -29.48 12.97 12.92
N VAL A 454 -30.65 12.44 13.29
CA VAL A 454 -31.55 11.72 12.37
C VAL A 454 -32.91 12.42 12.40
N ASN A 455 -33.41 12.86 11.26
CA ASN A 455 -34.66 13.61 11.14
C ASN A 455 -34.73 14.81 12.12
N GLY A 456 -33.61 15.55 12.25
CA GLY A 456 -33.54 16.70 13.18
C GLY A 456 -33.36 16.34 14.66
N VAL A 457 -33.40 15.06 15.04
CA VAL A 457 -33.29 14.60 16.43
C VAL A 457 -31.87 14.06 16.69
N HIS A 458 -31.20 14.57 17.72
CA HIS A 458 -29.91 14.07 18.16
C HIS A 458 -30.02 12.65 18.68
N ARG A 459 -29.18 11.76 18.21
CA ARG A 459 -29.09 10.35 18.60
C ARG A 459 -27.73 10.07 19.22
N ASN A 460 -27.67 9.06 20.08
CA ASN A 460 -26.38 8.60 20.62
C ASN A 460 -25.55 7.95 19.51
N PRO A 461 -24.41 8.53 19.09
CA PRO A 461 -23.60 8.01 18.00
C PRO A 461 -23.14 6.56 18.24
N ARG A 462 -22.93 6.19 19.51
CA ARG A 462 -22.44 4.87 19.90
C ARG A 462 -23.50 3.78 19.89
N ARG A 463 -24.80 4.15 19.96
CA ARG A 463 -25.93 3.20 20.08
C ARG A 463 -26.93 3.27 18.93
N VAL A 464 -26.84 4.28 18.08
CA VAL A 464 -27.76 4.40 16.95
C VAL A 464 -27.55 3.23 15.98
N LYS A 465 -28.64 2.63 15.50
CA LYS A 465 -28.57 1.63 14.43
C LYS A 465 -28.12 2.35 13.16
N LEU A 466 -26.90 2.06 12.72
CA LEU A 466 -26.34 2.64 11.50
C LEU A 466 -26.84 1.84 10.28
N PRO A 467 -27.34 2.50 9.24
CA PRO A 467 -27.71 1.81 8.01
C PRO A 467 -26.48 1.18 7.35
N HIS A 468 -26.65 0.02 6.74
CA HIS A 468 -25.62 -0.58 5.90
C HIS A 468 -25.44 0.26 4.64
N ALA A 469 -24.26 0.17 4.01
CA ALA A 469 -24.06 0.66 2.66
C ALA A 469 -24.95 -0.11 1.68
N ALA A 470 -25.05 0.36 0.43
CA ALA A 470 -25.87 -0.31 -0.56
C ALA A 470 -25.43 -1.79 -0.74
N PRO A 471 -26.35 -2.75 -0.72
CA PRO A 471 -26.05 -4.14 -1.02
C PRO A 471 -25.63 -4.28 -2.50
N VAL A 472 -25.20 -5.47 -2.87
CA VAL A 472 -25.01 -5.82 -4.28
C VAL A 472 -26.30 -5.53 -5.05
N PRO A 473 -26.22 -4.79 -6.20
CA PRO A 473 -27.40 -4.51 -7.01
C PRO A 473 -28.10 -5.80 -7.45
N LYS A 474 -29.44 -5.81 -7.46
CA LYS A 474 -30.20 -7.02 -7.85
C LYS A 474 -29.80 -7.55 -9.23
N ALA A 475 -29.50 -6.64 -10.18
CA ALA A 475 -29.06 -7.00 -11.52
C ALA A 475 -27.69 -7.71 -11.55
N GLU A 476 -26.86 -7.52 -10.54
CA GLU A 476 -25.53 -8.11 -10.43
C GLU A 476 -25.48 -9.31 -9.48
N MET A 477 -26.58 -9.66 -8.84
CA MET A 477 -26.61 -10.70 -7.82
C MET A 477 -26.17 -12.07 -8.37
N ALA A 478 -26.54 -12.41 -9.59
CA ALA A 478 -26.13 -13.67 -10.23
C ALA A 478 -24.59 -13.72 -10.39
N ARG A 479 -24.00 -12.66 -10.95
CA ARG A 479 -22.54 -12.51 -11.09
C ARG A 479 -21.82 -12.52 -9.74
N PHE A 480 -22.39 -11.86 -8.73
CA PHE A 480 -21.86 -11.89 -7.38
C PHE A 480 -21.85 -13.31 -6.80
N GLN A 481 -22.94 -14.07 -6.96
CA GLN A 481 -23.04 -15.44 -6.46
C GLN A 481 -22.06 -16.38 -7.17
N GLU A 482 -21.88 -16.23 -8.48
CA GLU A 482 -20.89 -16.97 -9.26
C GLU A 482 -19.47 -16.70 -8.76
N HIS A 483 -19.15 -15.46 -8.36
CA HIS A 483 -17.86 -15.08 -7.78
C HIS A 483 -17.70 -15.51 -6.32
N SER A 484 -18.74 -15.38 -5.48
CA SER A 484 -18.63 -15.55 -4.04
C SER A 484 -18.66 -17.03 -3.59
N LYS A 485 -19.47 -17.87 -4.25
CA LYS A 485 -19.61 -19.28 -3.88
C LYS A 485 -18.29 -20.06 -3.93
N PRO A 486 -17.48 -19.99 -5.00
CA PRO A 486 -16.19 -20.67 -5.04
C PRO A 486 -15.24 -20.22 -3.92
N LEU A 487 -15.16 -18.91 -3.66
CA LEU A 487 -14.29 -18.37 -2.61
C LEU A 487 -14.68 -18.82 -1.20
N MET A 488 -15.99 -18.87 -0.92
CA MET A 488 -16.48 -19.36 0.37
C MET A 488 -16.31 -20.88 0.50
N SER A 489 -16.56 -21.63 -0.57
CA SER A 489 -16.32 -23.09 -0.57
C SER A 489 -14.84 -23.43 -0.38
N GLN A 490 -13.94 -22.69 -1.02
CA GLN A 490 -12.50 -22.85 -0.84
C GLN A 490 -12.10 -22.54 0.61
N LEU A 491 -12.57 -21.40 1.17
CA LEU A 491 -12.29 -21.02 2.56
C LEU A 491 -12.72 -22.11 3.54
N GLU A 492 -13.91 -22.67 3.34
CA GLU A 492 -14.45 -23.76 4.17
C GLU A 492 -13.63 -25.05 4.04
N THR A 493 -13.25 -25.43 2.82
CA THR A 493 -12.43 -26.61 2.54
C THR A 493 -11.06 -26.52 3.19
N GLU A 494 -10.38 -25.37 3.02
CA GLU A 494 -9.08 -25.11 3.63
C GLU A 494 -9.17 -25.13 5.16
N ARG A 495 -10.21 -24.51 5.73
CA ARG A 495 -10.46 -24.51 7.17
C ARG A 495 -10.64 -25.93 7.69
N THR A 496 -11.50 -26.73 7.07
CA THR A 496 -11.78 -28.10 7.47
C THR A 496 -10.53 -28.97 7.38
N THR A 497 -9.78 -28.83 6.30
CA THR A 497 -8.52 -29.55 6.09
C THR A 497 -7.47 -29.19 7.16
N TYR A 498 -7.35 -27.89 7.48
CA TYR A 498 -6.43 -27.41 8.51
C TYR A 498 -6.74 -28.04 9.89
N PHE A 499 -8.01 -28.01 10.32
CA PHE A 499 -8.39 -28.59 11.62
C PHE A 499 -8.31 -30.12 11.63
N ALA A 500 -8.59 -30.81 10.52
CA ALA A 500 -8.39 -32.25 10.41
C ALA A 500 -6.91 -32.61 10.64
N ARG A 501 -5.97 -31.93 9.99
CA ARG A 501 -4.53 -32.12 10.18
C ARG A 501 -4.08 -31.88 11.62
N LEU A 502 -4.60 -30.83 12.27
CA LEU A 502 -4.28 -30.55 13.68
C LEU A 502 -4.72 -31.70 14.59
N ASN A 503 -5.94 -32.19 14.42
CA ASN A 503 -6.47 -33.31 15.22
C ASN A 503 -5.65 -34.59 15.01
N GLU A 504 -5.20 -34.88 13.80
CA GLU A 504 -4.33 -36.03 13.50
C GLU A 504 -2.94 -35.88 14.16
N GLN A 505 -2.37 -34.68 14.18
CA GLN A 505 -1.10 -34.43 14.86
C GLN A 505 -1.20 -34.57 16.37
N GLU A 506 -2.28 -34.09 16.98
CA GLU A 506 -2.53 -34.25 18.42
C GLU A 506 -2.75 -35.73 18.78
N ALA A 507 -3.46 -36.47 17.97
CA ALA A 507 -3.69 -37.92 18.17
C ALA A 507 -2.39 -38.73 18.06
N SER A 508 -1.52 -38.39 17.10
CA SER A 508 -0.23 -39.05 16.90
C SER A 508 0.79 -38.69 17.99
N GLY A 509 0.78 -37.44 18.46
CA GLY A 509 1.64 -36.95 19.56
C GLY A 509 1.31 -37.60 20.91
N THR A 510 0.02 -37.84 21.18
CA THR A 510 -0.44 -38.54 22.39
C THR A 510 -0.09 -40.03 22.35
N ALA A 511 -0.12 -40.66 21.19
CA ALA A 511 0.28 -42.07 21.02
C ALA A 511 1.80 -42.29 21.21
N SER A 512 2.65 -41.35 20.84
CA SER A 512 4.09 -41.40 21.07
C SER A 512 4.47 -41.27 22.55
N ASN A 513 3.81 -40.38 23.30
CA ASN A 513 4.07 -40.21 24.74
C ASN A 513 3.60 -41.37 25.60
N SER A 514 2.56 -42.12 25.19
CA SER A 514 2.10 -43.31 25.92
C SER A 514 3.00 -44.54 25.75
N LYS A 515 3.85 -44.57 24.70
CA LYS A 515 4.87 -45.61 24.47
C LYS A 515 6.17 -45.39 25.21
N LEU A 516 6.43 -44.18 25.71
CA LEU A 516 7.63 -43.85 26.49
C LEU A 516 7.42 -44.00 28.02
N GLN A 517 6.21 -44.33 28.46
CA GLN A 517 5.88 -44.54 29.87
C GLN A 517 5.59 -46.03 30.22
N LYS A 518 5.92 -46.95 29.33
CA LYS A 518 5.96 -48.40 29.58
C LYS A 518 7.40 -48.87 29.40
#